data_d273f7f9bd6949920d78c600454fb8c7
#
_entry.id   d273f7f9bd6949920d78c600454fb8c7
#
_cell.length_a   1.000
_cell.length_b   1.000
_cell.length_c   1.000
_cell.angle_alpha   90.00
_cell.angle_beta   90.00
_cell.angle_gamma   90.00
#
_symmetry.space_group_name_H-M   'P 1'
#
loop_
_entity.id
_entity.type
_entity.pdbx_description
1 polymer ?
#
loop_
_entity_poly.entity_id
_entity_poly.type
_entity_poly.pdbx_seq_one_letter_code
_entity_poly.pdbx_strand_id
1 'polypeptide(L)'
;MTEKTETKVEPQQAQTSKQVAVKTWSVVARFLHEGTGIVTLDKAWDSQLREFLLFPWYSGQDPYLVKPAVWMAWRHELKPPLGGHSYIRDCARVMETLPIQSVGALDFLDSEHALTLVEARKRYQSGKPGLVAVVLRIYHLPRSYKFYNIAAVESEGEFLPMPFDVPLDDLTPAIEDGQFERRRSRILKGLGRG
;
A
#
# COMPACT_ATOMS: atom_id res chain seq x y z
N MET A 1 56.51 24.21 -20.58
CA MET A 1 55.14 24.12 -21.17
C MET A 1 54.51 22.91 -20.52
N THR A 2 53.63 23.16 -19.57
CA THR A 2 52.96 22.12 -18.78
C THR A 2 51.50 22.17 -19.13
N GLU A 3 51.02 21.17 -19.86
CA GLU A 3 49.61 21.00 -20.24
C GLU A 3 48.80 20.60 -19.02
N LYS A 4 47.84 21.42 -18.63
CA LYS A 4 46.82 21.10 -17.63
C LYS A 4 45.70 20.32 -18.30
N THR A 5 45.61 19.04 -18.00
CA THR A 5 44.46 18.20 -18.39
C THR A 5 43.30 18.54 -17.44
N GLU A 6 42.32 19.31 -17.93
CA GLU A 6 41.04 19.51 -17.25
C GLU A 6 40.21 18.23 -17.36
N THR A 7 40.07 17.52 -16.26
CA THR A 7 39.12 16.40 -16.15
C THR A 7 37.70 16.94 -16.06
N LYS A 8 36.96 16.83 -17.17
CA LYS A 8 35.54 17.16 -17.25
C LYS A 8 34.75 16.13 -16.44
N VAL A 9 34.32 16.50 -15.25
CA VAL A 9 33.41 15.70 -14.44
C VAL A 9 32.04 15.81 -15.11
N GLU A 10 31.59 14.74 -15.77
CA GLU A 10 30.21 14.62 -16.21
C GLU A 10 29.29 14.58 -14.99
N PRO A 11 28.19 15.38 -14.98
CA PRO A 11 27.19 15.29 -13.92
C PRO A 11 26.55 13.91 -13.99
N GLN A 12 26.74 13.10 -12.92
CA GLN A 12 25.94 11.90 -12.71
C GLN A 12 24.48 12.29 -12.74
N GLN A 13 23.78 11.88 -13.79
CA GLN A 13 22.32 11.92 -13.84
C GLN A 13 21.82 11.09 -12.67
N ALA A 14 21.28 11.78 -11.66
CA ALA A 14 20.50 11.14 -10.61
C ALA A 14 19.40 10.33 -11.32
N GLN A 15 19.49 9.01 -11.25
CA GLN A 15 18.39 8.13 -11.63
C GLN A 15 17.23 8.46 -10.67
N THR A 16 16.31 9.32 -11.12
CA THR A 16 15.05 9.53 -10.45
C THR A 16 14.31 8.19 -10.50
N SER A 17 14.31 7.47 -9.39
CA SER A 17 13.47 6.29 -9.25
C SER A 17 12.03 6.72 -9.48
N LYS A 18 11.42 6.23 -10.57
CA LYS A 18 10.01 6.53 -10.86
C LYS A 18 9.16 6.10 -9.68
N GLN A 19 8.39 7.01 -9.16
CA GLN A 19 7.41 6.68 -8.12
C GLN A 19 6.49 5.57 -8.61
N VAL A 20 6.06 4.71 -7.68
CA VAL A 20 5.18 3.58 -7.96
C VAL A 20 3.89 3.77 -7.19
N ALA A 21 2.77 3.51 -7.84
CA ALA A 21 1.49 3.34 -7.17
C ALA A 21 1.10 1.86 -7.13
N VAL A 22 0.44 1.43 -6.05
CA VAL A 22 -0.05 0.06 -5.88
C VAL A 22 -1.56 0.05 -6.05
N LYS A 23 -2.06 -0.77 -6.99
CA LYS A 23 -3.49 -1.01 -7.18
C LYS A 23 -4.08 -1.66 -5.92
N THR A 24 -4.96 -0.94 -5.28
CA THR A 24 -5.61 -1.40 -4.05
C THR A 24 -7.12 -1.25 -4.23
N TRP A 25 -7.90 -2.30 -3.95
CA TRP A 25 -9.36 -2.17 -4.01
C TRP A 25 -9.83 -0.92 -3.28
N SER A 26 -10.76 -0.17 -3.89
CA SER A 26 -11.13 1.15 -3.39
C SER A 26 -11.64 1.12 -1.95
N VAL A 27 -12.36 0.05 -1.55
CA VAL A 27 -12.80 -0.15 -0.17
C VAL A 27 -11.63 -0.42 0.79
N VAL A 28 -10.58 -1.11 0.33
CA VAL A 28 -9.37 -1.37 1.12
C VAL A 28 -8.52 -0.10 1.21
N ALA A 29 -8.39 0.62 0.10
CA ALA A 29 -7.71 1.92 0.09
C ALA A 29 -8.38 2.89 1.08
N ARG A 30 -9.72 2.91 1.13
CA ARG A 30 -10.46 3.72 2.09
C ARG A 30 -10.28 3.25 3.54
N PHE A 31 -10.28 1.94 3.77
CA PHE A 31 -10.00 1.36 5.08
C PHE A 31 -8.63 1.81 5.63
N LEU A 32 -7.62 1.83 4.78
CA LEU A 32 -6.28 2.31 5.11
C LEU A 32 -6.25 3.84 5.29
N HIS A 33 -6.91 4.59 4.40
CA HIS A 33 -7.06 6.04 4.46
C HIS A 33 -7.61 6.52 5.81
N GLU A 34 -8.66 5.89 6.30
CA GLU A 34 -9.27 6.22 7.60
C GLU A 34 -8.44 5.73 8.80
N GLY A 35 -7.30 5.10 8.57
CA GLY A 35 -6.50 4.53 9.65
C GLY A 35 -7.21 3.44 10.43
N THR A 36 -8.28 2.84 9.88
CA THR A 36 -9.03 1.76 10.51
C THR A 36 -8.17 0.53 10.68
N GLY A 37 -7.29 0.22 9.71
CA GLY A 37 -6.25 -0.79 9.80
C GLY A 37 -4.90 -0.25 9.31
N ILE A 38 -3.85 -0.98 9.63
CA ILE A 38 -2.47 -0.64 9.22
C ILE A 38 -1.74 -1.81 8.56
N VAL A 39 -2.45 -2.90 8.24
CA VAL A 39 -1.85 -4.10 7.64
C VAL A 39 -2.52 -4.42 6.32
N THR A 40 -1.71 -4.76 5.32
CA THR A 40 -2.15 -5.52 4.15
C THR A 40 -1.55 -6.93 4.19
N LEU A 41 -2.28 -7.90 3.62
CA LEU A 41 -1.85 -9.29 3.53
C LEU A 41 -1.55 -9.61 2.06
N ASP A 42 -0.31 -9.98 1.76
CA ASP A 42 0.15 -10.25 0.40
C ASP A 42 0.95 -11.55 0.34
N LYS A 43 0.97 -12.19 -0.85
CA LYS A 43 1.75 -13.40 -1.12
C LYS A 43 3.08 -13.13 -1.83
N ALA A 44 3.14 -12.06 -2.59
CA ALA A 44 4.25 -11.75 -3.47
C ALA A 44 4.75 -10.31 -3.27
N TRP A 45 4.75 -9.85 -2.00
CA TRP A 45 5.18 -8.50 -1.69
C TRP A 45 6.63 -8.27 -2.14
N ASP A 46 6.83 -7.20 -2.92
CA ASP A 46 8.18 -6.75 -3.27
C ASP A 46 8.87 -6.17 -2.04
N SER A 47 9.85 -6.91 -1.51
CA SER A 47 10.62 -6.49 -0.33
C SER A 47 11.48 -5.23 -0.54
N GLN A 48 11.66 -4.79 -1.77
CA GLN A 48 12.38 -3.54 -2.08
C GLN A 48 11.48 -2.31 -2.02
N LEU A 49 10.16 -2.50 -2.13
CA LEU A 49 9.21 -1.41 -2.08
C LEU A 49 9.11 -0.85 -0.66
N ARG A 50 9.55 0.37 -0.46
CA ARG A 50 9.55 1.08 0.83
C ARG A 50 8.46 2.12 0.96
N GLU A 51 8.13 2.75 -0.15
CA GLU A 51 7.14 3.83 -0.21
C GLU A 51 6.40 3.76 -1.55
N PHE A 52 5.10 3.97 -1.53
CA PHE A 52 4.27 3.91 -2.72
C PHE A 52 2.99 4.72 -2.54
N LEU A 53 2.37 5.10 -3.66
CA LEU A 53 1.08 5.75 -3.68
C LEU A 53 -0.05 4.71 -3.68
N LEU A 54 -1.13 4.95 -2.94
CA LEU A 54 -2.32 4.10 -3.00
C LEU A 54 -3.18 4.48 -4.21
N PHE A 55 -3.30 3.56 -5.17
CA PHE A 55 -4.18 3.74 -6.32
C PHE A 55 -5.50 3.00 -6.10
N PRO A 56 -6.63 3.73 -5.87
CA PRO A 56 -7.93 3.09 -5.69
C PRO A 56 -8.37 2.36 -6.97
N TRP A 57 -8.47 1.03 -6.90
CA TRP A 57 -8.87 0.16 -7.98
C TRP A 57 -10.32 -0.29 -7.81
N TYR A 58 -11.14 -0.12 -8.85
CA TYR A 58 -12.59 -0.31 -8.77
C TYR A 58 -13.07 -1.63 -9.40
N SER A 59 -12.25 -2.28 -10.24
CA SER A 59 -12.61 -3.54 -10.89
C SER A 59 -12.33 -4.75 -9.99
N GLY A 60 -13.13 -5.81 -10.16
CA GLY A 60 -12.89 -7.11 -9.51
C GLY A 60 -13.03 -7.11 -8.00
N GLN A 61 -13.65 -6.08 -7.41
CA GLN A 61 -13.92 -6.06 -5.97
C GLN A 61 -15.00 -7.08 -5.63
N ASP A 62 -14.68 -7.97 -4.69
CA ASP A 62 -15.58 -9.03 -4.23
C ASP A 62 -15.97 -8.79 -2.76
N PRO A 63 -17.28 -8.57 -2.48
CA PRO A 63 -17.77 -8.35 -1.13
C PRO A 63 -17.50 -9.51 -0.17
N TYR A 64 -17.37 -10.74 -0.70
CA TYR A 64 -17.11 -11.92 0.13
C TYR A 64 -15.67 -12.04 0.61
N LEU A 65 -14.74 -11.33 -0.02
CA LEU A 65 -13.33 -11.32 0.37
C LEU A 65 -13.00 -10.24 1.41
N VAL A 66 -13.87 -9.24 1.56
CA VAL A 66 -13.70 -8.12 2.48
C VAL A 66 -14.66 -8.28 3.66
N LYS A 67 -14.24 -7.88 4.85
CA LYS A 67 -15.08 -7.90 6.05
C LYS A 67 -16.40 -7.18 5.83
N PRO A 68 -17.55 -7.74 6.24
CA PRO A 68 -18.85 -7.10 6.04
C PRO A 68 -18.91 -5.67 6.58
N ALA A 69 -18.30 -5.40 7.74
CA ALA A 69 -18.27 -4.06 8.32
C ALA A 69 -17.50 -3.06 7.44
N VAL A 70 -16.35 -3.47 6.88
CA VAL A 70 -15.56 -2.66 5.95
C VAL A 70 -16.33 -2.40 4.66
N TRP A 71 -16.93 -3.47 4.10
CA TRP A 71 -17.73 -3.37 2.89
C TRP A 71 -18.93 -2.43 3.06
N MET A 72 -19.69 -2.61 4.13
CA MET A 72 -20.88 -1.79 4.40
C MET A 72 -20.55 -0.33 4.65
N ALA A 73 -19.43 -0.04 5.32
CA ALA A 73 -19.02 1.34 5.59
C ALA A 73 -18.67 2.09 4.30
N TRP A 74 -18.03 1.42 3.33
CA TRP A 74 -17.43 2.12 2.16
C TRP A 74 -17.89 1.59 0.80
N ARG A 75 -18.97 0.82 0.73
CA ARG A 75 -19.55 0.32 -0.53
C ARG A 75 -19.90 1.42 -1.55
N HIS A 76 -20.08 2.65 -1.10
CA HIS A 76 -20.32 3.80 -1.98
C HIS A 76 -19.07 4.20 -2.78
N GLU A 77 -17.88 3.81 -2.32
CA GLU A 77 -16.59 3.99 -3.01
C GLU A 77 -16.35 2.94 -4.13
N LEU A 78 -17.30 2.02 -4.37
CA LEU A 78 -17.13 0.93 -5.35
C LEU A 78 -17.23 1.41 -6.80
N LYS A 79 -17.83 2.55 -7.02
CA LYS A 79 -17.97 3.11 -8.37
C LYS A 79 -16.83 4.07 -8.66
N PRO A 80 -16.17 3.91 -9.82
CA PRO A 80 -15.17 4.88 -10.23
C PRO A 80 -15.82 6.27 -10.37
N PRO A 81 -15.09 7.34 -10.08
CA PRO A 81 -15.53 8.69 -10.34
C PRO A 81 -15.93 8.88 -11.81
N LEU A 82 -16.89 9.76 -12.06
CA LEU A 82 -17.29 10.12 -13.42
C LEU A 82 -16.07 10.59 -14.22
N GLY A 83 -15.97 10.17 -15.50
CA GLY A 83 -14.87 10.55 -16.40
C GLY A 83 -13.70 9.55 -16.43
N GLY A 84 -13.86 8.34 -15.87
CA GLY A 84 -12.90 7.23 -16.02
C GLY A 84 -11.52 7.50 -15.41
N HIS A 85 -11.47 8.17 -14.27
CA HIS A 85 -10.22 8.45 -13.55
C HIS A 85 -10.36 8.08 -12.06
N SER A 86 -9.20 7.90 -11.42
CA SER A 86 -9.08 7.73 -9.97
C SER A 86 -8.37 8.93 -9.36
N TYR A 87 -8.54 9.12 -8.06
CA TYR A 87 -7.82 10.12 -7.28
C TYR A 87 -6.87 9.43 -6.31
N ILE A 88 -5.58 9.70 -6.49
CA ILE A 88 -4.55 9.30 -5.53
C ILE A 88 -4.55 10.35 -4.42
N ARG A 89 -4.77 9.90 -3.19
CA ARG A 89 -4.90 10.76 -2.01
C ARG A 89 -3.90 10.42 -0.92
N ASP A 90 -3.26 9.26 -1.02
CA ASP A 90 -2.45 8.71 0.04
C ASP A 90 -1.13 8.15 -0.48
N CYS A 91 -0.13 8.29 0.38
CA CYS A 91 1.15 7.62 0.30
C CYS A 91 1.25 6.61 1.45
N ALA A 92 1.76 5.42 1.19
CA ALA A 92 2.03 4.40 2.16
C ALA A 92 3.53 4.17 2.31
N ARG A 93 4.03 4.15 3.55
CA ARG A 93 5.39 3.71 3.88
C ARG A 93 5.36 2.34 4.51
N VAL A 94 6.20 1.44 4.01
CA VAL A 94 6.35 0.10 4.56
C VAL A 94 7.22 0.18 5.81
N MET A 95 6.61 -0.10 6.95
CA MET A 95 7.31 -0.10 8.23
C MET A 95 7.88 -1.47 8.55
N GLU A 96 7.12 -2.55 8.24
CA GLU A 96 7.52 -3.93 8.49
C GLU A 96 6.97 -4.84 7.39
N THR A 97 7.72 -5.90 7.10
CA THR A 97 7.26 -7.03 6.28
C THR A 97 7.49 -8.30 7.08
N LEU A 98 6.40 -8.93 7.52
CA LEU A 98 6.42 -9.99 8.51
C LEU A 98 5.83 -11.28 7.89
N PRO A 99 6.60 -12.36 7.74
CA PRO A 99 6.06 -13.63 7.27
C PRO A 99 5.07 -14.20 8.29
N ILE A 100 3.91 -14.63 7.80
CA ILE A 100 2.90 -15.31 8.61
C ILE A 100 3.32 -16.76 8.78
N GLN A 101 3.60 -17.16 10.03
CA GLN A 101 4.11 -18.50 10.35
C GLN A 101 3.03 -19.48 10.80
N SER A 102 1.86 -18.98 11.21
CA SER A 102 0.75 -19.81 11.68
C SER A 102 -0.61 -19.19 11.37
N VAL A 103 -1.65 -20.03 11.35
CA VAL A 103 -3.04 -19.57 11.18
C VAL A 103 -3.47 -18.67 12.36
N GLY A 104 -3.02 -18.98 13.60
CA GLY A 104 -3.32 -18.15 14.77
C GLY A 104 -2.81 -16.71 14.68
N ALA A 105 -1.75 -16.48 13.90
CA ALA A 105 -1.26 -15.14 13.62
C ALA A 105 -2.29 -14.29 12.85
N LEU A 106 -3.10 -14.90 11.98
CA LEU A 106 -4.16 -14.21 11.24
C LEU A 106 -5.31 -13.77 12.15
N ASP A 107 -5.67 -14.60 13.14
CA ASP A 107 -6.71 -14.25 14.12
C ASP A 107 -6.28 -13.02 14.94
N PHE A 108 -4.99 -12.96 15.26
CA PHE A 108 -4.39 -11.84 15.97
C PHE A 108 -4.39 -10.53 15.13
N LEU A 109 -4.16 -10.65 13.82
CA LEU A 109 -4.14 -9.52 12.89
C LEU A 109 -5.53 -9.11 12.41
N ASP A 110 -6.60 -9.80 12.80
CA ASP A 110 -7.92 -9.60 12.20
C ASP A 110 -8.42 -8.16 12.26
N SER A 111 -8.18 -7.43 13.35
CA SER A 111 -8.58 -6.00 13.44
C SER A 111 -7.76 -5.06 12.55
N GLU A 112 -6.64 -5.49 12.01
CA GLU A 112 -5.65 -4.64 11.33
C GLU A 112 -5.70 -4.69 9.81
N HIS A 113 -6.43 -5.65 9.22
CA HIS A 113 -6.59 -5.79 7.77
C HIS A 113 -8.05 -5.84 7.35
N ALA A 114 -8.33 -5.53 6.07
CA ALA A 114 -9.68 -5.46 5.51
C ALA A 114 -10.27 -6.81 5.09
N LEU A 115 -9.46 -7.85 4.87
CA LEU A 115 -9.93 -9.15 4.38
C LEU A 115 -10.74 -9.91 5.46
N THR A 116 -11.68 -10.76 5.01
CA THR A 116 -12.29 -11.74 5.92
C THR A 116 -11.25 -12.75 6.40
N LEU A 117 -11.44 -13.29 7.61
CA LEU A 117 -10.55 -14.37 8.11
C LEU A 117 -10.57 -15.60 7.21
N VAL A 118 -11.70 -15.91 6.58
CA VAL A 118 -11.82 -17.01 5.62
C VAL A 118 -10.88 -16.79 4.44
N GLU A 119 -10.88 -15.61 3.86
CA GLU A 119 -9.98 -15.27 2.74
C GLU A 119 -8.51 -15.22 3.18
N ALA A 120 -8.22 -14.64 4.33
CA ALA A 120 -6.86 -14.60 4.87
C ALA A 120 -6.30 -16.01 5.11
N ARG A 121 -7.09 -16.91 5.70
CA ARG A 121 -6.73 -18.32 5.91
C ARG A 121 -6.56 -19.07 4.58
N LYS A 122 -7.45 -18.85 3.60
CA LYS A 122 -7.33 -19.42 2.25
C LYS A 122 -6.02 -19.00 1.59
N ARG A 123 -5.67 -17.73 1.66
CA ARG A 123 -4.39 -17.22 1.13
C ARG A 123 -3.19 -17.85 1.83
N TYR A 124 -3.25 -18.00 3.13
CA TYR A 124 -2.20 -18.68 3.90
C TYR A 124 -2.02 -20.13 3.48
N GLN A 125 -3.12 -20.89 3.32
CA GLN A 125 -3.12 -22.32 2.96
C GLN A 125 -2.73 -22.60 1.51
N SER A 126 -2.87 -21.61 0.62
CA SER A 126 -2.63 -21.81 -0.83
C SER A 126 -1.14 -21.95 -1.20
N GLY A 127 -0.25 -22.12 -0.19
CA GLY A 127 1.13 -22.56 -0.40
C GLY A 127 2.12 -21.45 -0.74
N LYS A 128 3.19 -21.81 -1.44
CA LYS A 128 4.30 -20.88 -1.79
C LYS A 128 3.93 -19.94 -2.93
N PRO A 129 4.39 -18.67 -2.91
CA PRO A 129 5.10 -18.04 -1.78
C PRO A 129 4.20 -17.89 -0.56
N GLY A 130 4.79 -17.86 0.65
CA GLY A 130 4.06 -17.71 1.91
C GLY A 130 3.37 -16.36 2.02
N LEU A 131 2.33 -16.28 2.86
CA LEU A 131 1.65 -15.03 3.16
C LEU A 131 2.51 -14.14 4.04
N VAL A 132 2.56 -12.86 3.73
CA VAL A 132 3.23 -11.84 4.55
C VAL A 132 2.23 -10.79 5.03
N ALA A 133 2.42 -10.30 6.24
CA ALA A 133 1.77 -9.10 6.74
C ALA A 133 2.69 -7.90 6.49
N VAL A 134 2.20 -6.93 5.77
CA VAL A 134 2.92 -5.68 5.50
C VAL A 134 2.30 -4.60 6.37
N VAL A 135 3.05 -4.09 7.34
CA VAL A 135 2.63 -3.00 8.22
C VAL A 135 2.91 -1.69 7.50
N LEU A 136 1.86 -0.91 7.30
CA LEU A 136 1.88 0.33 6.54
C LEU A 136 1.63 1.54 7.43
N ARG A 137 2.45 2.56 7.26
CA ARG A 137 2.19 3.91 7.75
C ARG A 137 1.58 4.72 6.62
N ILE A 138 0.32 5.10 6.76
CA ILE A 138 -0.42 5.85 5.75
C ILE A 138 -0.30 7.34 6.03
N TYR A 139 -0.09 8.10 4.96
CA TYR A 139 -0.04 9.55 4.97
C TYR A 139 -0.98 10.12 3.91
N HIS A 140 -1.75 11.12 4.28
CA HIS A 140 -2.56 11.89 3.33
C HIS A 140 -1.68 12.87 2.57
N LEU A 141 -1.86 12.93 1.27
CA LEU A 141 -1.26 13.94 0.42
C LEU A 141 -1.95 15.29 0.66
N PRO A 142 -1.24 16.43 0.56
CA PRO A 142 -1.82 17.75 0.77
C PRO A 142 -2.92 18.09 -0.26
N ARG A 143 -2.93 17.40 -1.38
CA ARG A 143 -3.98 17.46 -2.41
C ARG A 143 -4.15 16.10 -3.11
N SER A 144 -5.31 15.86 -3.71
CA SER A 144 -5.52 14.68 -4.53
C SER A 144 -4.97 14.85 -5.94
N TYR A 145 -4.40 13.76 -6.49
CA TYR A 145 -3.84 13.73 -7.84
C TYR A 145 -4.71 12.87 -8.75
N LYS A 146 -5.13 13.46 -9.86
CA LYS A 146 -5.99 12.81 -10.84
C LYS A 146 -5.16 11.89 -11.73
N PHE A 147 -5.59 10.63 -11.84
CA PHE A 147 -4.98 9.62 -12.68
C PHE A 147 -6.04 8.95 -13.55
N TYR A 148 -5.77 8.80 -14.85
CA TYR A 148 -6.70 8.15 -15.76
C TYR A 148 -6.62 6.64 -15.63
N ASN A 149 -7.77 5.98 -15.43
CA ASN A 149 -7.86 4.54 -15.22
C ASN A 149 -7.40 3.70 -16.41
N ILE A 150 -7.42 4.25 -17.65
CA ILE A 150 -6.99 3.54 -18.86
C ILE A 150 -5.56 3.02 -18.69
N ALA A 151 -4.63 3.89 -18.28
CA ALA A 151 -3.23 3.47 -18.06
C ALA A 151 -3.11 2.38 -16.98
N ALA A 152 -3.99 2.39 -15.97
CA ALA A 152 -4.02 1.37 -14.93
C ALA A 152 -4.63 0.05 -15.42
N VAL A 153 -5.61 0.10 -16.34
CA VAL A 153 -6.21 -1.11 -16.96
C VAL A 153 -5.21 -1.78 -17.89
N GLU A 154 -4.46 -1.02 -18.66
CA GLU A 154 -3.45 -1.51 -19.61
C GLU A 154 -2.20 -2.08 -18.91
N SER A 155 -1.95 -1.67 -17.67
CA SER A 155 -0.82 -2.17 -16.90
C SER A 155 -1.13 -3.57 -16.38
N GLU A 156 -0.29 -4.54 -16.72
CA GLU A 156 -0.29 -5.85 -16.09
C GLU A 156 0.26 -5.75 -14.66
N GLY A 157 -0.41 -6.43 -13.70
CA GLY A 157 0.02 -6.49 -12.31
C GLY A 157 -0.52 -5.38 -11.39
N GLU A 158 -0.01 -5.37 -10.17
CA GLU A 158 -0.48 -4.50 -9.08
C GLU A 158 0.29 -3.17 -9.02
N PHE A 159 1.47 -3.11 -9.62
CA PHE A 159 2.38 -1.96 -9.57
C PHE A 159 2.23 -1.08 -10.80
N LEU A 160 1.98 0.21 -10.58
CA LEU A 160 1.82 1.22 -11.62
C LEU A 160 2.98 2.22 -11.54
N PRO A 161 3.88 2.26 -12.53
CA PRO A 161 4.83 3.36 -12.62
C PRO A 161 4.10 4.66 -12.86
N MET A 162 4.36 5.66 -12.01
CA MET A 162 3.72 6.96 -12.13
C MET A 162 4.30 7.73 -13.32
N PRO A 163 3.46 8.35 -14.18
CA PRO A 163 3.92 9.16 -15.32
C PRO A 163 4.39 10.55 -14.91
N PHE A 164 4.19 10.93 -13.66
CA PHE A 164 4.58 12.21 -13.07
C PHE A 164 4.97 12.01 -11.60
N ASP A 165 5.77 12.93 -11.08
CA ASP A 165 6.15 12.94 -9.68
C ASP A 165 5.05 13.57 -8.82
N VAL A 166 4.70 12.90 -7.74
CA VAL A 166 3.82 13.42 -6.69
C VAL A 166 4.72 13.93 -5.55
N PRO A 167 4.69 15.22 -5.22
CA PRO A 167 5.43 15.72 -4.07
C PRO A 167 5.00 15.01 -2.79
N LEU A 168 5.98 14.52 -2.03
CA LEU A 168 5.77 13.83 -0.75
C LEU A 168 6.19 14.70 0.44
N ASP A 169 6.13 16.02 0.25
CA ASP A 169 6.30 17.03 1.29
C ASP A 169 4.94 17.29 1.97
N ASP A 170 4.98 17.78 3.20
CA ASP A 170 3.79 18.18 3.98
C ASP A 170 2.73 17.06 4.14
N LEU A 171 3.18 15.82 4.23
CA LEU A 171 2.31 14.67 4.44
C LEU A 171 1.70 14.68 5.85
N THR A 172 0.39 14.45 5.93
CA THR A 172 -0.32 14.30 7.21
C THR A 172 -0.56 12.83 7.52
N PRO A 173 -0.13 12.28 8.67
CA PRO A 173 -0.38 10.89 9.00
C PRO A 173 -1.88 10.61 9.22
N ALA A 174 -2.38 9.48 8.70
CA ALA A 174 -3.79 9.04 8.84
C ALA A 174 -4.18 8.77 10.29
N ILE A 175 -3.22 8.38 11.12
CA ILE A 175 -3.37 8.22 12.58
C ILE A 175 -2.14 8.82 13.28
N GLU A 176 -2.33 9.28 14.51
CA GLU A 176 -1.25 9.87 15.30
C GLU A 176 -0.11 8.87 15.58
N ASP A 177 1.11 9.39 15.75
CA ASP A 177 2.31 8.56 15.94
C ASP A 177 2.18 7.63 17.14
N GLY A 178 1.72 8.14 18.28
CA GLY A 178 1.53 7.33 19.49
C GLY A 178 0.51 6.20 19.30
N GLN A 179 -0.55 6.41 18.52
CA GLN A 179 -1.53 5.38 18.20
C GLN A 179 -0.92 4.33 17.25
N PHE A 180 -0.19 4.78 16.22
CA PHE A 180 0.47 3.89 15.28
C PHE A 180 1.47 2.98 15.99
N GLU A 181 2.37 3.53 16.80
CA GLU A 181 3.40 2.75 17.48
C GLU A 181 2.81 1.74 18.49
N ARG A 182 1.72 2.06 19.18
CA ARG A 182 1.01 1.09 20.03
C ARG A 182 0.46 -0.09 19.21
N ARG A 183 -0.14 0.18 18.05
CA ARG A 183 -0.69 -0.86 17.16
C ARG A 183 0.44 -1.70 16.56
N ARG A 184 1.48 -1.06 16.02
CA ARG A 184 2.67 -1.72 15.48
C ARG A 184 3.34 -2.63 16.52
N SER A 185 3.59 -2.13 17.74
CA SER A 185 4.19 -2.92 18.83
C SER A 185 3.32 -4.12 19.19
N ARG A 186 1.99 -3.97 19.24
CA ARG A 186 1.07 -5.08 19.45
C ARG A 186 1.20 -6.13 18.36
N ILE A 187 1.25 -5.73 17.09
CA ILE A 187 1.42 -6.62 15.92
C ILE A 187 2.75 -7.39 16.06
N LEU A 188 3.86 -6.70 16.27
CA LEU A 188 5.17 -7.31 16.40
C LEU A 188 5.19 -8.36 17.53
N LYS A 189 4.66 -8.00 18.70
CA LYS A 189 4.56 -8.91 19.85
C LYS A 189 3.70 -10.14 19.54
N GLY A 190 2.54 -9.95 18.90
CA GLY A 190 1.63 -11.03 18.54
C GLY A 190 2.19 -11.98 17.49
N LEU A 191 3.11 -11.50 16.64
CA LEU A 191 3.83 -12.30 15.66
C LEU A 191 5.18 -12.83 16.17
N GLY A 192 5.47 -12.71 17.46
CA GLY A 192 6.70 -13.23 18.10
C GLY A 192 7.97 -12.47 17.71
N ARG A 193 7.85 -11.19 17.40
CA ARG A 193 8.94 -10.29 16.99
C ARG A 193 9.21 -9.16 18.01
N GLY A 194 8.65 -9.26 19.20
CA GLY A 194 8.84 -8.31 20.29
C GLY A 194 9.89 -8.71 21.31
#